data_2ee794993d7d0a310686b3de1887fdf1
#
_entry.id   2ee794993d7d0a310686b3de1887fdf1
#
_cell.length_a   1.000
_cell.length_b   1.000
_cell.length_c   1.000
_cell.angle_alpha   90.00
_cell.angle_beta   90.00
_cell.angle_gamma   90.00
#
_symmetry.space_group_name_H-M   'P 1'
#
loop_
_entity.id
_entity.type
_entity.pdbx_description
1 polymer ?
#
loop_
_entity_poly.entity_id
_entity_poly.type
_entity_poly.pdbx_seq_one_letter_code
_entity_poly.pdbx_strand_id
1 'polypeptide(L)'
;MSLNKIFRNTLLVFFASILLSACAVKTTGKMQGDVYTGKDTVEYLASGVPDRVFFATNETVLTTASRETLRKQASWLRKNSKINVVLEGHADERGTREYNLALGERRANAAKDYLM
;
A
#
# COMPACT_ATOMS: atom_id res chain seq x y z
N MET A 1 -15.02 2.91 -62.54
CA MET A 1 -15.04 4.19 -61.81
C MET A 1 -15.51 4.09 -60.33
N SER A 2 -16.12 3.03 -59.95
CA SER A 2 -16.60 2.81 -58.59
C SER A 2 -15.59 2.14 -57.64
N LEU A 3 -14.69 1.31 -58.18
CA LEU A 3 -13.76 0.51 -57.37
C LEU A 3 -12.76 1.38 -56.59
N ASN A 4 -12.25 2.44 -57.16
CA ASN A 4 -11.30 3.32 -56.48
C ASN A 4 -11.94 4.19 -55.38
N LYS A 5 -13.24 4.49 -55.48
CA LYS A 5 -13.98 5.20 -54.45
C LYS A 5 -14.31 4.28 -53.29
N ILE A 6 -14.62 3.02 -53.55
CA ILE A 6 -14.91 2.03 -52.54
C ILE A 6 -13.63 1.67 -51.77
N PHE A 7 -12.50 1.50 -52.46
CA PHE A 7 -11.21 1.23 -51.83
C PHE A 7 -10.73 2.38 -50.95
N ARG A 8 -10.94 3.60 -51.39
CA ARG A 8 -10.57 4.80 -50.61
C ARG A 8 -11.43 5.00 -49.36
N ASN A 9 -12.71 4.68 -49.45
CA ASN A 9 -13.62 4.79 -48.30
C ASN A 9 -13.43 3.63 -47.32
N THR A 10 -13.15 2.42 -47.78
CA THR A 10 -12.83 1.30 -46.87
C THR A 10 -11.49 1.51 -46.19
N LEU A 11 -10.51 2.07 -46.87
CA LEU A 11 -9.20 2.38 -46.26
C LEU A 11 -9.33 3.48 -45.18
N LEU A 12 -10.16 4.49 -45.42
CA LEU A 12 -10.42 5.55 -44.43
C LEU A 12 -11.17 5.05 -43.19
N VAL A 13 -12.11 4.13 -43.37
CA VAL A 13 -12.84 3.53 -42.24
C VAL A 13 -11.93 2.59 -41.44
N PHE A 14 -11.01 1.87 -42.09
CA PHE A 14 -10.03 1.04 -41.41
C PHE A 14 -8.99 1.87 -40.62
N PHE A 15 -8.60 3.02 -41.18
CA PHE A 15 -7.67 3.93 -40.46
C PHE A 15 -8.32 4.62 -39.27
N ALA A 16 -9.61 4.93 -39.34
CA ALA A 16 -10.34 5.52 -38.24
C ALA A 16 -10.58 4.56 -37.07
N SER A 17 -10.72 3.26 -37.36
CA SER A 17 -10.90 2.24 -36.31
C SER A 17 -9.61 1.88 -35.56
N ILE A 18 -8.44 2.13 -36.13
CA ILE A 18 -7.14 1.86 -35.51
C ILE A 18 -6.78 2.96 -34.49
N LEU A 19 -7.32 4.17 -34.65
CA LEU A 19 -7.03 5.29 -33.74
C LEU A 19 -7.84 5.30 -32.44
N LEU A 20 -8.87 4.48 -32.31
CA LEU A 20 -9.66 4.38 -31.08
C LEU A 20 -9.18 3.29 -30.11
N SER A 21 -8.18 2.50 -30.49
CA SER A 21 -7.64 1.43 -29.62
C SER A 21 -6.50 1.88 -28.69
N ALA A 22 -6.14 3.16 -28.67
CA ALA A 22 -4.97 3.65 -27.95
C ALA A 22 -5.28 4.30 -26.59
N CYS A 23 -6.46 4.08 -26.02
CA CYS A 23 -6.81 4.66 -24.71
C CYS A 23 -7.22 3.63 -23.65
N ALA A 24 -6.59 2.48 -23.63
CA ALA A 24 -6.63 1.58 -22.48
C ALA A 24 -5.21 1.36 -21.94
N VAL A 25 -4.48 2.45 -21.69
CA VAL A 25 -3.39 2.39 -20.73
C VAL A 25 -4.06 2.34 -19.38
N LYS A 26 -4.26 1.15 -18.84
CA LYS A 26 -4.31 0.96 -17.41
C LYS A 26 -2.95 1.43 -16.88
N THR A 27 -2.84 2.68 -16.62
CA THR A 27 -1.83 3.20 -15.72
C THR A 27 -2.18 2.64 -14.33
N THR A 28 -1.76 1.44 -14.06
CA THR A 28 -1.47 1.03 -12.70
C THR A 28 -0.22 1.83 -12.31
N GLY A 29 -0.37 3.14 -12.22
CA GLY A 29 0.57 3.98 -11.52
C GLY A 29 0.46 3.58 -10.08
N LYS A 30 1.36 2.72 -9.62
CA LYS A 30 1.72 2.70 -8.21
C LYS A 30 2.21 4.11 -7.93
N MET A 31 1.37 4.96 -7.42
CA MET A 31 1.78 6.20 -6.80
C MET A 31 2.64 5.79 -5.62
N GLN A 32 3.91 6.00 -5.77
CA GLN A 32 4.89 5.93 -4.70
C GLN A 32 4.51 7.05 -3.72
N GLY A 33 3.85 6.70 -2.64
CA GLY A 33 3.31 7.65 -1.67
C GLY A 33 1.87 7.39 -1.27
N ASP A 34 1.25 6.34 -1.76
CA ASP A 34 -0.10 5.98 -1.35
C ASP A 34 -0.13 5.69 0.14
N VAL A 35 -0.99 6.44 0.80
CA VAL A 35 -1.40 6.16 2.17
C VAL A 35 -1.82 4.69 2.21
N TYR A 36 -1.11 3.94 2.97
CA TYR A 36 -1.29 2.53 3.18
C TYR A 36 -2.72 2.25 3.64
N THR A 37 -3.55 1.71 2.80
CA THR A 37 -4.96 1.43 3.11
C THR A 37 -5.17 0.12 3.85
N GLY A 38 -4.12 -0.61 4.17
CA GLY A 38 -4.14 -1.84 4.95
C GLY A 38 -4.65 -3.08 4.24
N LYS A 39 -5.36 -2.93 3.14
CA LYS A 39 -5.85 -4.09 2.39
C LYS A 39 -4.76 -4.83 1.63
N ASP A 40 -3.81 -4.10 1.11
CA ASP A 40 -2.78 -4.67 0.23
C ASP A 40 -1.63 -5.31 1.02
N THR A 41 -1.48 -4.96 2.29
CA THR A 41 -0.39 -5.43 3.14
C THR A 41 -0.66 -6.72 3.86
N VAL A 42 -1.92 -7.00 4.17
CA VAL A 42 -2.31 -8.30 4.76
C VAL A 42 -1.97 -9.44 3.79
N GLU A 43 -2.01 -9.18 2.49
CA GLU A 43 -1.59 -10.13 1.47
C GLU A 43 -0.08 -10.37 1.46
N TYR A 44 0.74 -9.37 1.78
CA TYR A 44 2.21 -9.50 1.81
C TYR A 44 2.74 -10.20 3.05
N LEU A 45 2.08 -10.07 4.18
CA LEU A 45 2.52 -10.73 5.40
C LEU A 45 2.08 -12.19 5.46
N ALA A 46 0.89 -12.52 5.13
CA ALA A 46 0.22 -13.81 5.00
C ALA A 46 -1.16 -13.78 5.68
N SER A 47 -2.01 -14.72 5.32
CA SER A 47 -3.31 -14.90 5.98
C SER A 47 -3.14 -15.14 7.48
N GLY A 48 -3.81 -14.37 8.31
CA GLY A 48 -3.76 -14.45 9.76
C GLY A 48 -2.63 -13.68 10.43
N VAL A 49 -1.81 -12.93 9.67
CA VAL A 49 -0.78 -12.02 10.22
C VAL A 49 -1.14 -10.58 9.85
N PRO A 50 -1.78 -9.81 10.74
CA PRO A 50 -2.09 -8.41 10.48
C PRO A 50 -0.82 -7.58 10.29
N ASP A 51 -0.92 -6.54 9.46
CA ASP A 51 0.19 -5.64 9.16
C ASP A 51 0.33 -4.47 10.14
N ARG A 52 -0.62 -4.29 11.05
CA ARG A 52 -0.68 -3.13 11.96
C ARG A 52 -0.96 -3.52 13.39
N VAL A 53 -0.51 -2.62 14.26
CA VAL A 53 -0.84 -2.64 15.68
C VAL A 53 -1.41 -1.28 16.08
N PHE A 54 -2.26 -1.29 17.10
CA PHE A 54 -2.94 -0.11 17.58
C PHE A 54 -2.51 0.23 18.99
N PHE A 55 -2.57 1.52 19.30
CA PHE A 55 -2.28 2.09 20.62
C PHE A 55 -3.49 2.83 21.16
N ALA A 56 -3.62 2.90 22.47
CA ALA A 56 -4.61 3.75 23.09
C ALA A 56 -4.30 5.24 22.85
N THR A 57 -5.26 6.09 23.08
CA THR A 57 -5.12 7.55 22.89
C THR A 57 -3.94 8.09 23.69
N ASN A 58 -3.04 8.81 23.04
CA ASN A 58 -1.80 9.38 23.60
C ASN A 58 -0.82 8.36 24.22
N GLU A 59 -1.04 7.08 24.03
CA GLU A 59 -0.20 6.04 24.60
C GLU A 59 0.83 5.51 23.59
N THR A 60 1.94 5.05 24.13
CA THR A 60 3.01 4.34 23.41
C THR A 60 3.22 2.92 23.94
N VAL A 61 2.45 2.54 24.96
CA VAL A 61 2.49 1.21 25.55
C VAL A 61 1.76 0.22 24.68
N LEU A 62 2.39 -0.90 24.41
CA LEU A 62 1.80 -1.99 23.65
C LEU A 62 0.70 -2.68 24.45
N THR A 63 -0.50 -2.73 23.90
CA THR A 63 -1.62 -3.52 24.46
C THR A 63 -1.36 -5.01 24.33
N THR A 64 -2.12 -5.83 25.04
CA THR A 64 -2.05 -7.30 24.89
C THR A 64 -2.34 -7.72 23.45
N ALA A 65 -3.38 -7.16 22.82
CA ALA A 65 -3.71 -7.44 21.43
C ALA A 65 -2.58 -7.04 20.47
N SER A 66 -1.95 -5.88 20.68
CA SER A 66 -0.80 -5.44 19.88
C SER A 66 0.40 -6.38 20.04
N ARG A 67 0.68 -6.83 21.25
CA ARG A 67 1.76 -7.82 21.48
C ARG A 67 1.49 -9.16 20.80
N GLU A 68 0.26 -9.63 20.82
CA GLU A 68 -0.11 -10.86 20.09
C GLU A 68 0.09 -10.72 18.58
N THR A 69 -0.31 -9.60 18.02
CA THR A 69 -0.08 -9.29 16.60
C THR A 69 1.42 -9.25 16.30
N LEU A 70 2.20 -8.56 17.10
CA LEU A 70 3.67 -8.47 16.94
C LEU A 70 4.35 -9.83 17.06
N ARG A 71 3.88 -10.73 17.92
CA ARG A 71 4.39 -12.11 17.99
C ARG A 71 4.17 -12.87 16.68
N LYS A 72 2.98 -12.72 16.07
CA LYS A 72 2.69 -13.33 14.76
C LYS A 72 3.58 -12.75 13.68
N GLN A 73 3.76 -11.43 13.67
CA GLN A 73 4.65 -10.73 12.75
C GLN A 73 6.09 -11.19 12.93
N ALA A 74 6.59 -11.26 14.15
CA ALA A 74 7.95 -11.72 14.45
C ALA A 74 8.18 -13.16 13.99
N SER A 75 7.20 -14.05 14.20
CA SER A 75 7.27 -15.43 13.71
C SER A 75 7.34 -15.49 12.19
N TRP A 76 6.55 -14.68 11.51
CA TRP A 76 6.56 -14.61 10.06
C TRP A 76 7.88 -14.02 9.52
N LEU A 77 8.39 -12.96 10.15
CA LEU A 77 9.67 -12.35 9.79
C LEU A 77 10.85 -13.32 9.94
N ARG A 78 10.86 -14.14 10.99
CA ARG A 78 11.90 -15.18 11.15
C ARG A 78 11.88 -16.20 10.02
N LYS A 79 10.73 -16.53 9.48
CA LYS A 79 10.60 -17.43 8.33
C LYS A 79 10.97 -16.76 7.01
N ASN A 80 10.91 -15.43 6.95
CA ASN A 80 11.17 -14.62 5.77
C ASN A 80 12.34 -13.65 6.02
N SER A 81 13.46 -14.17 6.52
CA SER A 81 14.59 -13.37 7.02
C SER A 81 15.33 -12.52 5.98
N LYS A 82 15.04 -12.73 4.69
CA LYS A 82 15.67 -11.96 3.60
C LYS A 82 14.95 -10.65 3.24
N ILE A 83 13.81 -10.38 3.86
CA ILE A 83 13.05 -9.14 3.60
C ILE A 83 13.49 -8.02 4.54
N ASN A 84 13.41 -6.80 4.04
CA ASN A 84 13.55 -5.59 4.84
C ASN A 84 12.17 -5.05 5.18
N VAL A 85 11.99 -4.61 6.41
CA VAL A 85 10.73 -4.07 6.92
C VAL A 85 10.92 -2.64 7.36
N VAL A 86 10.00 -1.77 6.95
CA VAL A 86 9.89 -0.40 7.43
C VAL A 86 8.73 -0.34 8.41
N LEU A 87 8.97 0.20 9.59
CA LEU A 87 7.94 0.44 10.59
C LEU A 87 7.56 1.92 10.56
N GLU A 88 6.29 2.19 10.27
CA GLU A 88 5.73 3.53 10.27
C GLU A 88 4.88 3.75 11.50
N GLY A 89 5.20 4.78 12.28
CA GLY A 89 4.42 5.18 13.44
C GLY A 89 3.52 6.36 13.11
N HIS A 90 2.25 6.24 13.46
CA HIS A 90 1.23 7.24 13.19
C HIS A 90 0.51 7.66 14.47
N ALA A 91 0.00 8.89 14.45
CA ALA A 91 -0.91 9.44 15.44
C ALA A 91 -2.11 10.08 14.72
N ASP A 92 -3.20 10.30 15.44
CA ASP A 92 -4.34 11.01 14.89
C ASP A 92 -4.05 12.52 14.72
N GLU A 93 -4.98 13.23 14.08
CA GLU A 93 -4.84 14.66 13.77
C GLU A 93 -5.05 15.59 14.98
N ARG A 94 -5.46 15.05 16.13
CA ARG A 94 -5.67 15.86 17.35
C ARG A 94 -4.35 16.27 17.99
N GLY A 95 -4.22 17.54 18.32
CA GLY A 95 -3.02 18.10 18.91
C GLY A 95 -2.10 18.78 17.88
N THR A 96 -0.89 19.09 18.29
CA THR A 96 0.10 19.72 17.43
C THR A 96 0.78 18.71 16.51
N ARG A 97 1.24 19.20 15.38
CA ARG A 97 1.97 18.35 14.41
C ARG A 97 3.26 17.78 15.03
N GLU A 98 4.02 18.60 15.73
CA GLU A 98 5.28 18.18 16.36
C GLU A 98 5.05 17.09 17.42
N TYR A 99 4.02 17.25 18.22
CA TYR A 99 3.63 16.26 19.22
C TYR A 99 3.26 14.93 18.59
N ASN A 100 2.46 14.96 17.51
CA ASN A 100 1.97 13.77 16.84
C ASN A 100 3.08 13.06 16.06
N LEU A 101 4.01 13.78 15.45
CA LEU A 101 5.21 13.20 14.85
C LEU A 101 6.05 12.46 15.90
N ALA A 102 6.30 13.07 17.03
CA ALA A 102 7.05 12.46 18.13
C ALA A 102 6.31 11.25 18.72
N LEU A 103 4.98 11.32 18.84
CA LEU A 103 4.16 10.20 19.30
C LEU A 103 4.22 9.02 18.33
N GLY A 104 4.10 9.28 17.03
CA GLY A 104 4.22 8.28 15.99
C GLY A 104 5.59 7.60 15.98
N GLU A 105 6.67 8.37 16.11
CA GLU A 105 8.03 7.84 16.23
C GLU A 105 8.20 6.93 17.45
N ARG A 106 7.72 7.35 18.60
CA ARG A 106 7.77 6.52 19.81
C ARG A 106 6.97 5.23 19.67
N ARG A 107 5.83 5.25 18.98
CA ARG A 107 5.02 4.06 18.69
C ARG A 107 5.76 3.09 17.76
N ALA A 108 6.37 3.59 16.71
CA ALA A 108 7.18 2.78 15.81
C ALA A 108 8.37 2.15 16.55
N ASN A 109 9.04 2.89 17.40
CA ASN A 109 10.15 2.38 18.21
C ASN A 109 9.67 1.31 19.21
N ALA A 110 8.53 1.48 19.85
CA ALA A 110 7.97 0.48 20.76
C ALA A 110 7.68 -0.85 20.01
N ALA A 111 7.13 -0.78 18.82
CA ALA A 111 6.91 -1.97 17.98
C ALA A 111 8.24 -2.60 17.52
N LYS A 112 9.20 -1.78 17.10
CA LYS A 112 10.54 -2.22 16.69
C LYS A 112 11.24 -2.97 17.81
N ASP A 113 11.30 -2.41 19.01
CA ASP A 113 11.98 -3.00 20.16
C ASP A 113 11.35 -4.35 20.56
N TYR A 114 10.05 -4.49 20.35
CA TYR A 114 9.37 -5.75 20.59
C TYR A 114 9.67 -6.82 19.53
N LEU A 115 9.87 -6.42 18.27
CA LEU A 115 10.17 -7.32 17.16
C LEU A 115 11.62 -7.84 17.16
N MET A 116 12.52 -7.10 17.77
CA MET A 116 13.96 -7.43 17.83
C MET A 116 14.30 -8.31 19.02
#